data_e6e1ce3cebde396eaa8bcf01a8f2f82d
#
_entry.id   e6e1ce3cebde396eaa8bcf01a8f2f82d
#
_cell.length_a   1.000
_cell.length_b   1.000
_cell.length_c   1.000
_cell.angle_alpha   90.00
_cell.angle_beta   90.00
_cell.angle_gamma   90.00
#
_symmetry.space_group_name_H-M   'P 1'
#
loop_
_entity.id
_entity.type
_entity.pdbx_description
1 polymer ?
#
loop_
_entity_poly.entity_id
_entity_poly.type
_entity_poly.pdbx_seq_one_letter_code
_entity_poly.pdbx_strand_id
1 'polypeptide(L)'
;MNTISERFFPSIRREEYIPLLKAFGFFFFVLASWYVLRPIRNELAVEFGYENLMIFGFSVNPISLLLTLGALVMLAVNPIYSYVISRIEASKVVLYCYSFFIVNFIFFLLAWTFLEDQGRVWTAYVFYVWLNVYSLFVVSIFWATLI
;
A
#
# COMPACT_ATOMS: atom_id res chain seq x y z
N MET A 1 23.83 5.91 40.55
CA MET A 1 22.46 5.40 40.33
C MET A 1 21.91 5.84 38.96
N ASN A 2 22.75 5.83 37.90
CA ASN A 2 22.39 6.34 36.54
C ASN A 2 22.64 5.36 35.39
N THR A 3 22.87 4.06 35.70
CA THR A 3 23.32 3.10 34.67
C THR A 3 22.20 2.36 33.93
N ILE A 4 20.97 2.42 34.41
CA ILE A 4 19.84 1.70 33.80
C ILE A 4 19.12 2.60 32.78
N SER A 5 18.99 3.89 33.05
CA SER A 5 18.30 4.82 32.13
C SER A 5 19.08 5.05 30.83
N GLU A 6 20.41 5.03 30.88
CA GLU A 6 21.25 5.21 29.69
C GLU A 6 21.26 3.99 28.74
N ARG A 7 20.93 2.82 29.24
CA ARG A 7 20.79 1.60 28.41
C ARG A 7 19.51 1.56 27.61
N PHE A 8 18.46 2.21 28.06
CA PHE A 8 17.14 2.21 27.39
C PHE A 8 16.89 3.45 26.53
N PHE A 9 17.59 4.55 26.81
CA PHE A 9 17.52 5.79 26.05
C PHE A 9 18.92 6.23 25.66
N PRO A 10 19.51 5.70 24.57
CA PRO A 10 20.75 6.24 24.06
C PRO A 10 20.55 7.73 23.80
N SER A 11 21.43 8.56 24.36
CA SER A 11 21.40 10.01 24.14
C SER A 11 21.56 10.29 22.65
N ILE A 12 20.46 10.65 21.99
CA ILE A 12 20.45 11.01 20.57
C ILE A 12 21.36 12.21 20.40
N ARG A 13 22.39 12.08 19.57
CA ARG A 13 23.29 13.17 19.25
C ARG A 13 22.56 14.24 18.44
N ARG A 14 22.95 15.51 18.61
CA ARG A 14 22.32 16.61 17.86
C ARG A 14 22.32 16.40 16.34
N GLU A 15 23.31 15.73 15.83
CA GLU A 15 23.47 15.40 14.41
C GLU A 15 22.45 14.35 13.92
N GLU A 16 21.90 13.55 14.83
CA GLU A 16 20.94 12.47 14.52
C GLU A 16 19.49 12.94 14.52
N TYR A 17 19.18 14.13 15.07
CA TYR A 17 17.82 14.65 15.14
C TYR A 17 17.18 14.89 13.75
N ILE A 18 17.95 15.44 12.81
CA ILE A 18 17.43 15.75 11.47
C ILE A 18 17.13 14.48 10.67
N PRO A 19 18.03 13.49 10.59
CA PRO A 19 17.72 12.19 9.97
C PRO A 19 16.55 11.48 10.64
N LEU A 20 16.49 11.47 11.97
CA LEU A 20 15.42 10.85 12.73
C LEU A 20 14.06 11.51 12.45
N LEU A 21 14.02 12.84 12.43
CA LEU A 21 12.79 13.59 12.13
C LEU A 21 12.32 13.35 10.69
N LYS A 22 13.24 13.26 9.73
CA LYS A 22 12.91 12.91 8.35
C LYS A 22 12.37 11.50 8.23
N ALA A 23 12.98 10.51 8.88
CA ALA A 23 12.52 9.14 8.91
C ALA A 23 11.13 9.02 9.56
N PHE A 24 10.92 9.70 10.69
CA PHE A 24 9.63 9.76 11.38
C PHE A 24 8.56 10.41 10.50
N GLY A 25 8.85 11.57 9.90
CA GLY A 25 7.92 12.25 9.00
C GLY A 25 7.56 11.39 7.79
N PHE A 26 8.53 10.75 7.19
CA PHE A 26 8.30 9.82 6.08
C PHE A 26 7.38 8.66 6.51
N PHE A 27 7.66 8.01 7.63
CA PHE A 27 6.82 6.93 8.16
C PHE A 27 5.41 7.39 8.50
N PHE A 28 5.29 8.57 9.12
CA PHE A 28 3.99 9.15 9.44
C PHE A 28 3.14 9.35 8.18
N PHE A 29 3.68 9.97 7.12
CA PHE A 29 2.93 10.19 5.88
C PHE A 29 2.58 8.88 5.17
N VAL A 30 3.46 7.89 5.21
CA VAL A 30 3.24 6.55 4.67
C VAL A 30 2.07 5.88 5.37
N LEU A 31 2.07 5.83 6.69
CA LEU A 31 0.98 5.27 7.47
C LEU A 31 -0.32 6.07 7.30
N ALA A 32 -0.25 7.39 7.33
CA ALA A 32 -1.42 8.25 7.15
C ALA A 32 -2.09 7.99 5.80
N SER A 33 -1.33 7.89 4.71
CA SER A 33 -1.87 7.57 3.38
C SER A 33 -2.59 6.22 3.36
N TRP A 34 -1.99 5.19 4.00
CA TRP A 34 -2.61 3.87 4.09
C TRP A 34 -3.89 3.89 4.92
N TYR A 35 -3.88 4.58 6.07
CA TYR A 35 -5.06 4.69 6.95
C TYR A 35 -6.22 5.46 6.29
N VAL A 36 -5.94 6.43 5.43
CA VAL A 36 -6.96 7.16 4.66
C VAL A 36 -7.53 6.29 3.54
N LEU A 37 -6.69 5.56 2.82
CA LEU A 37 -7.11 4.76 1.67
C LEU A 37 -7.85 3.47 2.07
N ARG A 38 -7.56 2.90 3.23
CA ARG A 38 -8.17 1.65 3.72
C ARG A 38 -9.70 1.71 3.89
N PRO A 39 -10.27 2.71 4.55
CA PRO A 39 -11.73 2.83 4.64
C PRO A 39 -12.38 3.04 3.28
N ILE A 40 -11.79 3.86 2.39
CA ILE A 40 -12.29 4.06 1.02
C ILE A 40 -12.38 2.72 0.27
N ARG A 41 -11.34 1.90 0.34
CA ARG A 41 -11.33 0.55 -0.23
C ARG A 41 -12.47 -0.32 0.30
N ASN A 42 -12.69 -0.29 1.62
CA ASN A 42 -13.70 -1.13 2.25
C ASN A 42 -15.12 -0.66 1.89
N GLU A 43 -15.35 0.65 1.84
CA GLU A 43 -16.63 1.23 1.38
C GLU A 43 -16.94 0.80 -0.06
N LEU A 44 -15.97 0.96 -0.98
CA LEU A 44 -16.15 0.54 -2.36
C LEU A 44 -16.41 -0.97 -2.48
N ALA A 45 -15.76 -1.79 -1.68
CA ALA A 45 -16.01 -3.23 -1.69
C ALA A 45 -17.41 -3.59 -1.18
N VAL A 46 -17.92 -2.85 -0.20
CA VAL A 46 -19.27 -3.05 0.31
C VAL A 46 -20.30 -2.51 -0.68
N GLU A 47 -20.12 -1.30 -1.21
CA GLU A 47 -21.06 -0.67 -2.15
C GLU A 47 -21.29 -1.49 -3.42
N PHE A 48 -20.22 -2.07 -3.98
CA PHE A 48 -20.30 -2.85 -5.23
C PHE A 48 -20.29 -4.38 -5.03
N GLY A 49 -20.17 -4.85 -3.80
CA GLY A 49 -20.07 -6.28 -3.47
C GLY A 49 -21.38 -6.95 -3.06
N TYR A 50 -22.53 -6.28 -3.21
CA TYR A 50 -23.82 -6.83 -2.76
C TYR A 50 -24.39 -7.92 -3.65
N GLU A 51 -24.14 -7.87 -4.97
CA GLU A 51 -24.66 -8.85 -5.90
C GLU A 51 -23.68 -10.01 -6.07
N ASN A 52 -24.17 -11.23 -5.85
CA ASN A 52 -23.36 -12.41 -6.10
C ASN A 52 -23.04 -12.54 -7.60
N LEU A 53 -21.77 -12.73 -7.90
CA LEU A 53 -21.31 -12.99 -9.26
C LEU A 53 -21.49 -14.46 -9.61
N MET A 54 -22.11 -14.72 -10.77
CA MET A 54 -22.19 -16.07 -11.32
C MET A 54 -20.92 -16.37 -12.12
N ILE A 55 -20.05 -17.19 -11.53
CA ILE A 55 -18.80 -17.63 -12.17
C ILE A 55 -18.85 -19.13 -12.35
N PHE A 56 -18.79 -19.61 -13.59
CA PHE A 56 -18.88 -21.04 -13.94
C PHE A 56 -20.09 -21.78 -13.34
N GLY A 57 -21.24 -21.08 -13.17
CA GLY A 57 -22.46 -21.67 -12.59
C GLY A 57 -22.49 -21.68 -11.06
N PHE A 58 -21.49 -21.15 -10.41
CA PHE A 58 -21.46 -20.96 -8.95
C PHE A 58 -21.71 -19.51 -8.57
N SER A 59 -22.54 -19.30 -7.56
CA SER A 59 -22.76 -17.98 -6.96
C SER A 59 -21.62 -17.66 -6.02
N VAL A 60 -20.77 -16.70 -6.38
CA VAL A 60 -19.59 -16.29 -5.60
C VAL A 60 -19.82 -14.89 -5.05
N ASN A 61 -19.53 -14.72 -3.75
CA ASN A 61 -19.56 -13.41 -3.14
C ASN A 61 -18.36 -12.58 -3.63
N PRO A 62 -18.58 -11.37 -4.21
CA PRO A 62 -17.52 -10.53 -4.75
C PRO A 62 -16.43 -10.19 -3.73
N ILE A 63 -16.78 -9.95 -2.47
CA ILE A 63 -15.83 -9.62 -1.41
C ILE A 63 -14.88 -10.79 -1.18
N SER A 64 -15.39 -12.02 -1.12
CA SER A 64 -14.56 -13.22 -0.96
C SER A 64 -13.62 -13.43 -2.15
N LEU A 65 -14.11 -13.15 -3.36
CA LEU A 65 -13.32 -13.19 -4.59
C LEU A 65 -12.18 -12.15 -4.54
N LEU A 66 -12.49 -10.91 -4.17
CA LEU A 66 -11.51 -9.82 -4.07
C LEU A 66 -10.43 -10.09 -3.01
N LEU A 67 -10.81 -10.67 -1.88
CA LEU A 67 -9.86 -11.09 -0.84
C LEU A 67 -8.91 -12.18 -1.37
N THR A 68 -9.46 -13.19 -2.05
CA THR A 68 -8.67 -14.29 -2.63
C THR A 68 -7.74 -13.79 -3.74
N LEU A 69 -8.27 -12.98 -4.66
CA LEU A 69 -7.47 -12.36 -5.72
C LEU A 69 -6.37 -11.45 -5.14
N GLY A 70 -6.69 -10.66 -4.13
CA GLY A 70 -5.71 -9.83 -3.42
C GLY A 70 -4.57 -10.66 -2.85
N ALA A 71 -4.87 -11.78 -2.20
CA ALA A 71 -3.85 -12.68 -1.65
C ALA A 71 -2.99 -13.32 -2.74
N LEU A 72 -3.60 -13.79 -3.84
CA LEU A 72 -2.88 -14.36 -4.98
C LEU A 72 -1.96 -13.34 -5.67
N VAL A 73 -2.46 -12.13 -5.89
CA VAL A 73 -1.67 -11.04 -6.47
C VAL A 73 -0.49 -10.68 -5.57
N MET A 74 -0.69 -10.60 -4.25
CA MET A 74 0.39 -10.35 -3.30
C MET A 74 1.45 -11.45 -3.32
N LEU A 75 1.04 -12.73 -3.43
CA LEU A 75 1.96 -13.86 -3.58
C LEU A 75 2.80 -13.76 -4.86
N ALA A 76 2.18 -13.35 -5.98
CA ALA A 76 2.86 -13.19 -7.26
C ALA A 76 3.79 -11.96 -7.29
N VAL A 77 3.38 -10.87 -6.64
CA VAL A 77 4.11 -9.59 -6.63
C VAL A 77 5.31 -9.63 -5.67
N ASN A 78 5.24 -10.42 -4.60
CA ASN A 78 6.30 -10.49 -3.59
C ASN A 78 7.69 -10.88 -4.17
N PRO A 79 7.86 -11.92 -5.00
CA PRO A 79 9.14 -12.23 -5.63
C PRO A 79 9.60 -11.14 -6.60
N ILE A 80 8.68 -10.47 -7.33
CA ILE A 80 9.00 -9.35 -8.21
C ILE A 80 9.58 -8.19 -7.40
N TYR A 81 8.93 -7.86 -6.28
CA TYR A 81 9.40 -6.86 -5.34
C TYR A 81 10.81 -7.16 -4.83
N SER A 82 11.05 -8.38 -4.35
CA SER A 82 12.37 -8.82 -3.87
C SER A 82 13.44 -8.71 -4.96
N TYR A 83 13.10 -9.06 -6.19
CA TYR A 83 14.01 -8.92 -7.34
C TYR A 83 14.35 -7.44 -7.63
N VAL A 84 13.35 -6.58 -7.63
CA VAL A 84 13.53 -5.14 -7.89
C VAL A 84 14.43 -4.49 -6.84
N ILE A 85 14.15 -4.74 -5.55
CA ILE A 85 14.95 -4.17 -4.45
C ILE A 85 16.39 -4.67 -4.46
N SER A 86 16.63 -5.92 -4.83
CA SER A 86 18.00 -6.47 -4.88
C SER A 86 18.87 -5.85 -5.98
N ARG A 87 18.29 -5.17 -6.96
CA ARG A 87 18.99 -4.62 -8.14
C ARG A 87 19.11 -3.11 -8.18
N ILE A 88 18.32 -2.39 -7.41
CA ILE A 88 18.22 -0.93 -7.46
C ILE A 88 18.64 -0.35 -6.12
N GLU A 89 19.38 0.76 -6.14
CA GLU A 89 19.72 1.51 -4.92
C GLU A 89 18.45 1.94 -4.17
N ALA A 90 18.45 1.80 -2.84
CA ALA A 90 17.30 2.08 -1.99
C ALA A 90 16.66 3.46 -2.25
N SER A 91 17.47 4.50 -2.45
CA SER A 91 17.00 5.86 -2.74
C SER A 91 16.22 5.97 -4.06
N LYS A 92 16.67 5.25 -5.09
CA LYS A 92 16.00 5.21 -6.40
C LYS A 92 14.73 4.37 -6.36
N VAL A 93 14.74 3.26 -5.59
CA VAL A 93 13.54 2.44 -5.37
C VAL A 93 12.41 3.26 -4.77
N VAL A 94 12.70 4.07 -3.75
CA VAL A 94 11.73 4.98 -3.14
C VAL A 94 11.10 5.87 -4.20
N LEU A 95 11.91 6.60 -4.97
CA LEU A 95 11.42 7.55 -5.97
C LEU A 95 10.56 6.87 -7.03
N TYR A 96 11.03 5.76 -7.61
CA TYR A 96 10.30 5.06 -8.67
C TYR A 96 9.00 4.45 -8.16
N CYS A 97 9.01 3.79 -6.99
CA CYS A 97 7.81 3.17 -6.45
C CYS A 97 6.75 4.20 -6.06
N TYR A 98 7.13 5.28 -5.39
CA TYR A 98 6.15 6.31 -5.04
C TYR A 98 5.62 7.06 -6.26
N SER A 99 6.46 7.36 -7.25
CA SER A 99 6.01 7.94 -8.52
C SER A 99 5.03 7.02 -9.23
N PHE A 100 5.31 5.72 -9.29
CA PHE A 100 4.41 4.71 -9.85
C PHE A 100 3.06 4.71 -9.13
N PHE A 101 3.05 4.71 -7.80
CA PHE A 101 1.80 4.71 -7.03
C PHE A 101 1.01 6.01 -7.21
N ILE A 102 1.67 7.17 -7.26
CA ILE A 102 1.01 8.46 -7.51
C ILE A 102 0.35 8.47 -8.89
N VAL A 103 1.05 8.03 -9.94
CA VAL A 103 0.50 7.96 -11.30
C VAL A 103 -0.71 7.02 -11.35
N ASN A 104 -0.62 5.85 -10.73
CA ASN A 104 -1.75 4.93 -10.64
C ASN A 104 -2.94 5.54 -9.89
N PHE A 105 -2.69 6.26 -8.80
CA PHE A 105 -3.74 6.92 -8.04
C PHE A 105 -4.47 7.99 -8.87
N ILE A 106 -3.72 8.79 -9.63
CA ILE A 106 -4.30 9.76 -10.57
C ILE A 106 -5.14 9.02 -11.63
N PHE A 107 -4.64 7.90 -12.15
CA PHE A 107 -5.39 7.08 -13.12
C PHE A 107 -6.71 6.58 -12.52
N PHE A 108 -6.73 6.08 -11.29
CA PHE A 108 -7.96 5.68 -10.62
C PHE A 108 -8.95 6.84 -10.42
N LEU A 109 -8.47 8.03 -10.05
CA LEU A 109 -9.31 9.23 -9.95
C LEU A 109 -9.93 9.61 -11.29
N LEU A 110 -9.15 9.58 -12.37
CA LEU A 110 -9.65 9.84 -13.72
C LEU A 110 -10.65 8.77 -14.16
N ALA A 111 -10.34 7.50 -13.96
CA ALA A 111 -11.24 6.40 -14.28
C ALA A 111 -12.58 6.55 -13.54
N TRP A 112 -12.53 6.88 -12.25
CA TRP A 112 -13.74 7.12 -11.45
C TRP A 112 -14.59 8.28 -11.97
N THR A 113 -13.94 9.32 -12.48
CA THR A 113 -14.62 10.54 -12.96
C THR A 113 -15.23 10.35 -14.34
N PHE A 114 -14.55 9.63 -15.24
CA PHE A 114 -14.93 9.53 -16.64
C PHE A 114 -15.71 8.26 -16.99
N LEU A 115 -15.64 7.21 -16.17
CA LEU A 115 -16.38 5.97 -16.42
C LEU A 115 -17.79 6.02 -15.83
N GLU A 116 -18.71 5.39 -16.53
CA GLU A 116 -20.10 5.19 -16.09
C GLU A 116 -20.22 3.97 -15.16
N ASP A 117 -21.42 3.68 -14.68
CA ASP A 117 -21.73 2.73 -13.61
C ASP A 117 -20.95 1.40 -13.66
N GLN A 118 -21.00 0.70 -14.80
CA GLN A 118 -20.28 -0.57 -14.98
C GLN A 118 -18.76 -0.39 -14.90
N GLY A 119 -18.26 0.70 -15.45
CA GLY A 119 -16.82 1.05 -15.39
C GLY A 119 -16.36 1.37 -13.97
N ARG A 120 -17.19 2.02 -13.17
CA ARG A 120 -16.91 2.31 -11.75
C ARG A 120 -16.83 1.04 -10.92
N VAL A 121 -17.71 0.07 -11.15
CA VAL A 121 -17.64 -1.24 -10.47
C VAL A 121 -16.29 -1.92 -10.71
N TRP A 122 -15.87 -2.02 -11.96
CA TRP A 122 -14.57 -2.61 -12.29
C TRP A 122 -13.40 -1.81 -11.72
N THR A 123 -13.47 -0.49 -11.75
CA THR A 123 -12.47 0.41 -11.14
C THR A 123 -12.36 0.17 -9.64
N ALA A 124 -13.48 0.00 -8.95
CA ALA A 124 -13.50 -0.31 -7.51
C ALA A 124 -12.84 -1.66 -7.21
N TYR A 125 -13.12 -2.70 -7.99
CA TYR A 125 -12.52 -4.02 -7.82
C TYR A 125 -11.00 -4.02 -8.06
N VAL A 126 -10.56 -3.38 -9.14
CA VAL A 126 -9.14 -3.24 -9.46
C VAL A 126 -8.43 -2.40 -8.39
N PHE A 127 -9.04 -1.31 -7.94
CA PHE A 127 -8.52 -0.47 -6.86
C PHE A 127 -8.38 -1.26 -5.54
N TYR A 128 -9.35 -2.13 -5.23
CA TYR A 128 -9.28 -2.98 -4.04
C TYR A 128 -8.03 -3.87 -4.04
N VAL A 129 -7.79 -4.58 -5.13
CA VAL A 129 -6.63 -5.47 -5.29
C VAL A 129 -5.33 -4.65 -5.30
N TRP A 130 -5.31 -3.53 -6.04
CA TRP A 130 -4.15 -2.64 -6.13
C TRP A 130 -3.75 -2.07 -4.76
N LEU A 131 -4.71 -1.71 -3.92
CA LEU A 131 -4.40 -1.16 -2.60
C LEU A 131 -3.76 -2.19 -1.66
N ASN A 132 -4.04 -3.48 -1.83
CA ASN A 132 -3.30 -4.53 -1.11
C ASN A 132 -1.83 -4.55 -1.54
N VAL A 133 -1.55 -4.45 -2.84
CA VAL A 133 -0.18 -4.33 -3.38
C VAL A 133 0.50 -3.06 -2.86
N TYR A 134 -0.18 -1.93 -2.91
CA TYR A 134 0.31 -0.66 -2.37
C TYR A 134 0.74 -0.79 -0.91
N SER A 135 -0.11 -1.39 -0.05
CA SER A 135 0.17 -1.53 1.37
C SER A 135 1.44 -2.37 1.65
N LEU A 136 1.65 -3.43 0.88
CA LEU A 136 2.86 -4.26 0.97
C LEU A 136 4.12 -3.46 0.62
N PHE A 137 4.10 -2.80 -0.55
CA PHE A 137 5.26 -2.06 -1.05
C PHE A 137 5.65 -0.90 -0.15
N VAL A 138 4.68 -0.09 0.26
CA VAL A 138 4.92 1.13 1.02
C VAL A 138 5.57 0.83 2.36
N VAL A 139 5.10 -0.17 3.08
CA VAL A 139 5.69 -0.59 4.36
C VAL A 139 7.06 -1.24 4.15
N SER A 140 7.18 -2.09 3.14
CA SER A 140 8.45 -2.79 2.85
C SER A 140 9.57 -1.84 2.40
N ILE A 141 9.24 -0.84 1.56
CA ILE A 141 10.19 0.19 1.11
C ILE A 141 10.67 1.03 2.30
N PHE A 142 9.76 1.39 3.20
CA PHE A 142 10.14 2.12 4.41
C PHE A 142 11.20 1.35 5.21
N TRP A 143 10.98 0.07 5.50
CA TRP A 143 11.95 -0.74 6.23
C TRP A 143 13.27 -0.92 5.45
N ALA A 144 13.21 -1.09 4.14
CA ALA A 144 14.40 -1.20 3.30
C ALA A 144 15.25 0.10 3.25
N THR A 145 14.68 1.25 3.58
CA THR A 145 15.40 2.53 3.61
C THR A 145 15.98 2.87 4.98
N LEU A 146 15.59 2.16 6.03
CA LEU A 146 16.10 2.36 7.40
C LEU A 146 17.32 1.50 7.71
N ILE A 147 17.57 0.46 6.93
CA ILE A 147 18.72 -0.46 7.10
C ILE A 147 19.88 0.02 6.24
#